data_bc223aa1cfec7e01868993c2e047958d
#
_entry.id   bc223aa1cfec7e01868993c2e047958d
#
_cell.length_a   1.000
_cell.length_b   1.000
_cell.length_c   1.000
_cell.angle_alpha   90.00
_cell.angle_beta   90.00
_cell.angle_gamma   90.00
#
_symmetry.space_group_name_H-M   'P 1'
#
loop_
_entity.id
_entity.type
_entity.pdbx_description
1 polymer ?
#
loop_
_entity_poly.entity_id
_entity_poly.type
_entity_poly.pdbx_seq_one_letter_code
_entity_poly.pdbx_strand_id
1 'polypeptide(L)'
;STQGVSSAASDVYKRQLVHLYSIDYMSSDPHNQRFFCYLSLFTFFMVLLVAGDNYFVLFVGWEFIAVCSYLLINFWFTVIEANKSAMQSFIVNRVGDMALSISFLGIVCLFGNVDFSTVFSLAPMMNESALTIIGLLLLFGGMGKSAQIGLNTWLPTAMAGPTPVSSLIHSATLVSAGVYVLLRSSPLLEYSSTALIAITWIGSITAFFAASTGLLQNDLKRVIAYSTCSQMGYLFLACGLSQYNTALFHLVNHAFFKALLFLSAGAVLHATFDQQDQRRLGGFLPLLPFSYTSILVGSLSLMAVPFMTGFYSKDLILELACSQYVFHGSIAYWLGSISAGLTAFYSFRLVAMTFLTYPNSPKKIYESAHDAAIFA
;
A
#
# COMPACT_ATOMS: atom_id res chain seq x y z
N SER A 1 -4.96 -4.36 21.15
CA SER A 1 -5.93 -3.30 21.11
C SER A 1 -5.37 -1.90 20.85
N THR A 2 -4.24 -1.48 21.43
CA THR A 2 -3.60 -0.18 21.15
C THR A 2 -3.12 -0.07 19.70
N GLN A 3 -2.66 -1.15 19.09
CA GLN A 3 -2.25 -1.20 17.68
C GLN A 3 -3.43 -0.94 16.73
N GLY A 4 -4.59 -1.52 17.01
CA GLY A 4 -5.80 -1.30 16.21
C GLY A 4 -6.28 0.15 16.27
N VAL A 5 -6.28 0.77 17.45
CA VAL A 5 -6.68 2.16 17.65
C VAL A 5 -5.73 3.14 16.94
N SER A 6 -4.42 2.93 17.01
CA SER A 6 -3.42 3.78 16.36
C SER A 6 -3.54 3.73 14.81
N SER A 7 -3.69 2.54 14.24
CA SER A 7 -3.87 2.40 12.79
C SER A 7 -5.21 2.97 12.32
N ALA A 8 -6.31 2.74 13.07
CA ALA A 8 -7.61 3.31 12.75
C ALA A 8 -7.59 4.84 12.77
N ALA A 9 -6.98 5.45 13.79
CA ALA A 9 -6.88 6.91 13.89
C ALA A 9 -6.09 7.52 12.71
N SER A 10 -4.95 6.93 12.33
CA SER A 10 -4.18 7.41 11.19
C SER A 10 -4.93 7.28 9.88
N ASP A 11 -5.71 6.22 9.71
CA ASP A 11 -6.54 6.00 8.53
C ASP A 11 -7.69 7.00 8.42
N VAL A 12 -8.40 7.27 9.52
CA VAL A 12 -9.49 8.26 9.54
C VAL A 12 -8.97 9.66 9.18
N TYR A 13 -7.85 10.07 9.77
CA TYR A 13 -7.27 11.40 9.50
C TYR A 13 -6.90 11.59 8.02
N LYS A 14 -6.23 10.62 7.41
CA LYS A 14 -5.89 10.70 5.97
C LYS A 14 -7.11 10.76 5.08
N ARG A 15 -8.15 10.02 5.40
CA ARG A 15 -9.36 10.00 4.60
C ARG A 15 -10.06 11.34 4.60
N GLN A 16 -10.06 12.06 5.74
CA GLN A 16 -10.55 13.44 5.78
C GLN A 16 -9.78 14.31 4.77
N LEU A 17 -8.45 14.22 4.74
CA LEU A 17 -7.64 14.96 3.76
C LEU A 17 -7.94 14.55 2.32
N VAL A 18 -8.10 13.25 2.04
CA VAL A 18 -8.48 12.78 0.71
C VAL A 18 -9.87 13.27 0.30
N HIS A 19 -10.84 13.30 1.21
CA HIS A 19 -12.17 13.86 0.92
C HIS A 19 -12.08 15.36 0.58
N LEU A 20 -11.32 16.14 1.35
CA LEU A 20 -11.11 17.56 1.07
C LEU A 20 -10.45 17.79 -0.29
N TYR A 21 -9.39 17.06 -0.60
CA TYR A 21 -8.73 17.09 -1.92
C TYR A 21 -9.68 16.73 -3.06
N SER A 22 -10.54 15.73 -2.84
CA SER A 22 -11.47 15.24 -3.85
C SER A 22 -12.58 16.23 -4.21
N ILE A 23 -12.88 17.21 -3.35
CA ILE A 23 -13.89 18.23 -3.64
C ILE A 23 -13.48 19.04 -4.88
N ASP A 24 -12.22 19.45 -4.93
CA ASP A 24 -11.68 20.20 -6.06
C ASP A 24 -11.37 19.29 -7.26
N TYR A 25 -10.68 18.18 -7.03
CA TYR A 25 -10.29 17.25 -8.09
C TYR A 25 -11.45 16.70 -8.90
N MET A 26 -12.59 16.40 -8.26
CA MET A 26 -13.79 15.85 -8.90
C MET A 26 -14.87 16.90 -9.20
N SER A 27 -14.57 18.19 -9.05
CA SER A 27 -15.57 19.27 -9.21
C SER A 27 -16.18 19.33 -10.60
N SER A 28 -15.42 18.98 -11.63
CA SER A 28 -15.88 18.95 -13.03
C SER A 28 -16.64 17.68 -13.43
N ASP A 29 -16.63 16.63 -12.58
CA ASP A 29 -17.26 15.34 -12.91
C ASP A 29 -18.76 15.36 -12.53
N PRO A 30 -19.68 14.97 -13.44
CA PRO A 30 -21.12 14.99 -13.19
C PRO A 30 -21.56 13.96 -12.12
N HIS A 31 -20.76 12.93 -11.85
CA HIS A 31 -21.08 11.88 -10.90
C HIS A 31 -20.42 12.03 -9.53
N ASN A 32 -20.12 13.26 -9.14
CA ASN A 32 -19.42 13.59 -7.89
C ASN A 32 -20.09 12.97 -6.64
N GLN A 33 -21.43 13.03 -6.53
CA GLN A 33 -22.18 12.46 -5.41
C GLN A 33 -21.94 10.95 -5.25
N ARG A 34 -21.94 10.21 -6.36
CA ARG A 34 -21.67 8.76 -6.37
C ARG A 34 -20.23 8.48 -5.90
N PHE A 35 -19.28 9.31 -6.30
CA PHE A 35 -17.89 9.20 -5.88
C PHE A 35 -17.74 9.28 -4.35
N PHE A 36 -18.31 10.33 -3.73
CA PHE A 36 -18.26 10.51 -2.28
C PHE A 36 -19.01 9.43 -1.50
N CYS A 37 -20.11 8.92 -2.06
CA CYS A 37 -20.81 7.78 -1.47
C CYS A 37 -19.91 6.54 -1.40
N TYR A 38 -19.21 6.19 -2.48
CA TYR A 38 -18.30 5.05 -2.51
C TYR A 38 -17.08 5.25 -1.60
N LEU A 39 -16.53 6.46 -1.52
CA LEU A 39 -15.46 6.81 -0.61
C LEU A 39 -15.89 6.62 0.86
N SER A 40 -17.06 7.11 1.22
CA SER A 40 -17.61 6.99 2.58
C SER A 40 -17.86 5.53 2.95
N LEU A 41 -18.46 4.76 2.04
CA LEU A 41 -18.71 3.33 2.24
C LEU A 41 -17.39 2.56 2.42
N PHE A 42 -16.39 2.85 1.60
CA PHE A 42 -15.06 2.27 1.72
C PHE A 42 -14.41 2.59 3.08
N THR A 43 -14.59 3.84 3.57
CA THR A 43 -14.07 4.23 4.89
C THR A 43 -14.74 3.47 6.02
N PHE A 44 -16.06 3.29 5.95
CA PHE A 44 -16.82 2.54 6.94
C PHE A 44 -16.31 1.10 7.07
N PHE A 45 -16.20 0.37 5.96
CA PHE A 45 -15.76 -1.02 6.00
C PHE A 45 -14.30 -1.19 6.43
N MET A 46 -13.45 -0.20 6.14
CA MET A 46 -12.07 -0.27 6.64
C MET A 46 -12.00 -0.04 8.15
N VAL A 47 -12.77 0.90 8.69
CA VAL A 47 -12.86 1.09 10.15
C VAL A 47 -13.40 -0.19 10.81
N LEU A 48 -14.42 -0.80 10.23
CA LEU A 48 -14.97 -2.07 10.69
C LEU A 48 -13.92 -3.19 10.69
N LEU A 49 -13.09 -3.27 9.65
CA LEU A 49 -11.98 -4.23 9.58
C LEU A 49 -10.96 -4.02 10.70
N VAL A 50 -10.54 -2.77 10.93
CA VAL A 50 -9.47 -2.46 11.90
C VAL A 50 -9.99 -2.47 13.34
N ALA A 51 -11.23 -2.04 13.58
CA ALA A 51 -11.84 -2.00 14.91
C ALA A 51 -12.46 -3.35 15.34
N GLY A 52 -12.56 -4.32 14.44
CA GLY A 52 -13.12 -5.63 14.74
C GLY A 52 -12.34 -6.35 15.85
N ASP A 53 -13.07 -6.94 16.81
CA ASP A 53 -12.49 -7.69 17.94
C ASP A 53 -12.46 -9.21 17.71
N ASN A 54 -12.88 -9.65 16.55
CA ASN A 54 -12.85 -11.06 16.16
C ASN A 54 -12.52 -11.22 14.67
N TYR A 55 -12.11 -12.43 14.29
CA TYR A 55 -11.79 -12.78 12.91
C TYR A 55 -12.99 -12.68 11.96
N PHE A 56 -14.22 -12.86 12.45
CA PHE A 56 -15.41 -12.77 11.62
C PHE A 56 -15.70 -11.33 11.18
N VAL A 57 -15.68 -10.36 12.11
CA VAL A 57 -15.87 -8.94 11.79
C VAL A 57 -14.74 -8.42 10.89
N LEU A 58 -13.50 -8.86 11.15
CA LEU A 58 -12.38 -8.57 10.30
C LEU A 58 -12.64 -9.07 8.86
N PHE A 59 -13.11 -10.32 8.70
CA PHE A 59 -13.39 -10.91 7.40
C PHE A 59 -14.54 -10.20 6.66
N VAL A 60 -15.61 -9.81 7.37
CA VAL A 60 -16.70 -9.01 6.80
C VAL A 60 -16.16 -7.69 6.24
N GLY A 61 -15.37 -6.94 7.04
CA GLY A 61 -14.72 -5.72 6.56
C GLY A 61 -13.82 -5.97 5.34
N TRP A 62 -13.07 -7.06 5.37
CA TRP A 62 -12.15 -7.48 4.30
C TRP A 62 -12.85 -7.69 2.95
N GLU A 63 -13.97 -8.40 2.93
CA GLU A 63 -14.75 -8.67 1.73
C GLU A 63 -15.40 -7.39 1.15
N PHE A 64 -16.03 -6.59 2.01
CA PHE A 64 -16.72 -5.38 1.55
C PHE A 64 -15.76 -4.30 1.05
N ILE A 65 -14.54 -4.21 1.59
CA ILE A 65 -13.50 -3.33 1.03
C ILE A 65 -13.15 -3.74 -0.41
N ALA A 66 -13.13 -5.04 -0.72
CA ALA A 66 -12.88 -5.52 -2.08
C ALA A 66 -13.96 -5.04 -3.06
N VAL A 67 -15.23 -5.11 -2.65
CA VAL A 67 -16.36 -4.61 -3.46
C VAL A 67 -16.26 -3.09 -3.65
N CYS A 68 -16.01 -2.35 -2.58
CA CYS A 68 -15.88 -0.89 -2.67
C CYS A 68 -14.69 -0.48 -3.56
N SER A 69 -13.56 -1.18 -3.47
CA SER A 69 -12.40 -0.93 -4.34
C SER A 69 -12.71 -1.18 -5.80
N TYR A 70 -13.45 -2.24 -6.12
CA TYR A 70 -13.94 -2.52 -7.47
C TYR A 70 -14.77 -1.35 -8.01
N LEU A 71 -15.76 -0.85 -7.24
CA LEU A 71 -16.61 0.27 -7.63
C LEU A 71 -15.82 1.58 -7.82
N LEU A 72 -14.81 1.81 -7.00
CA LEU A 72 -13.97 3.00 -7.07
C LEU A 72 -12.97 2.95 -8.24
N ILE A 73 -12.36 1.81 -8.54
CA ILE A 73 -11.47 1.65 -9.70
C ILE A 73 -12.28 1.77 -10.99
N ASN A 74 -13.48 1.18 -11.01
CA ASN A 74 -14.40 1.24 -12.15
C ASN A 74 -15.29 2.48 -12.15
N PHE A 75 -14.86 3.57 -11.51
CA PHE A 75 -15.68 4.79 -11.42
C PHE A 75 -16.05 5.33 -12.81
N TRP A 76 -15.08 5.39 -13.71
CA TRP A 76 -15.29 5.73 -15.12
C TRP A 76 -15.63 4.48 -15.95
N PHE A 77 -16.81 3.93 -15.73
CA PHE A 77 -17.27 2.67 -16.33
C PHE A 77 -17.36 2.69 -17.88
N THR A 78 -17.31 3.85 -18.50
CA THR A 78 -17.22 4.00 -19.96
C THR A 78 -15.84 3.66 -20.53
N VAL A 79 -14.80 3.69 -19.69
CA VAL A 79 -13.43 3.39 -20.09
C VAL A 79 -13.17 1.88 -19.96
N ILE A 80 -12.92 1.22 -21.11
CA ILE A 80 -12.70 -0.24 -21.16
C ILE A 80 -11.51 -0.68 -20.30
N GLU A 81 -10.45 0.11 -20.26
CA GLU A 81 -9.27 -0.20 -19.44
C GLU A 81 -9.58 -0.17 -17.94
N ALA A 82 -10.42 0.76 -17.49
CA ALA A 82 -10.87 0.82 -16.09
C ALA A 82 -11.71 -0.42 -15.74
N ASN A 83 -12.61 -0.86 -16.63
CA ASN A 83 -13.40 -2.07 -16.44
C ASN A 83 -12.50 -3.33 -16.33
N LYS A 84 -11.53 -3.48 -17.25
CA LYS A 84 -10.59 -4.60 -17.22
C LYS A 84 -9.74 -4.60 -15.95
N SER A 85 -9.23 -3.45 -15.54
CA SER A 85 -8.40 -3.32 -14.34
C SER A 85 -9.19 -3.60 -13.07
N ALA A 86 -10.44 -3.17 -12.98
CA ALA A 86 -11.31 -3.45 -11.85
C ALA A 86 -11.64 -4.95 -11.75
N MET A 87 -11.96 -5.61 -12.88
CA MET A 87 -12.16 -7.06 -12.92
C MET A 87 -10.90 -7.81 -12.51
N GLN A 88 -9.74 -7.43 -13.04
CA GLN A 88 -8.46 -8.05 -12.69
C GLN A 88 -8.18 -7.91 -11.20
N SER A 89 -8.35 -6.72 -10.62
CA SER A 89 -8.15 -6.51 -9.19
C SER A 89 -9.08 -7.34 -8.33
N PHE A 90 -10.36 -7.46 -8.73
CA PHE A 90 -11.33 -8.26 -8.01
C PHE A 90 -11.00 -9.76 -8.05
N ILE A 91 -10.69 -10.32 -9.23
CA ILE A 91 -10.41 -11.76 -9.40
C ILE A 91 -9.11 -12.15 -8.67
N VAL A 92 -8.04 -11.38 -8.82
CA VAL A 92 -6.76 -11.70 -8.18
C VAL A 92 -6.87 -11.62 -6.65
N ASN A 93 -7.55 -10.60 -6.12
CA ASN A 93 -7.79 -10.51 -4.68
C ASN A 93 -8.68 -11.66 -4.17
N ARG A 94 -9.66 -12.12 -4.97
CA ARG A 94 -10.53 -13.24 -4.59
C ARG A 94 -9.75 -14.55 -4.38
N VAL A 95 -8.66 -14.77 -5.12
CA VAL A 95 -7.78 -15.92 -4.89
C VAL A 95 -7.15 -15.88 -3.49
N GLY A 96 -6.69 -14.69 -3.05
CA GLY A 96 -6.22 -14.51 -1.67
C GLY A 96 -7.34 -14.62 -0.63
N ASP A 97 -8.53 -14.09 -0.93
CA ASP A 97 -9.67 -14.12 -0.03
C ASP A 97 -10.15 -15.57 0.25
N MET A 98 -10.03 -16.47 -0.73
CA MET A 98 -10.30 -17.90 -0.51
C MET A 98 -9.34 -18.52 0.51
N ALA A 99 -8.06 -18.23 0.45
CA ALA A 99 -7.10 -18.72 1.44
C ALA A 99 -7.39 -18.17 2.84
N LEU A 100 -7.76 -16.89 2.94
CA LEU A 100 -8.16 -16.29 4.20
C LEU A 100 -9.42 -16.96 4.78
N SER A 101 -10.42 -17.26 3.96
CA SER A 101 -11.64 -17.95 4.39
C SER A 101 -11.35 -19.37 4.90
N ILE A 102 -10.45 -20.10 4.24
CA ILE A 102 -10.02 -21.43 4.70
C ILE A 102 -9.26 -21.30 6.03
N SER A 103 -8.41 -20.30 6.20
CA SER A 103 -7.72 -20.07 7.48
C SER A 103 -8.68 -19.75 8.62
N PHE A 104 -9.68 -18.93 8.35
CA PHE A 104 -10.75 -18.61 9.29
C PHE A 104 -11.53 -19.86 9.71
N LEU A 105 -11.94 -20.70 8.76
CA LEU A 105 -12.59 -21.98 9.07
C LEU A 105 -11.67 -22.91 9.87
N GLY A 106 -10.38 -22.94 9.56
CA GLY A 106 -9.37 -23.67 10.32
C GLY A 106 -9.28 -23.18 11.78
N ILE A 107 -9.35 -21.86 12.01
CA ILE A 107 -9.41 -21.28 13.37
C ILE A 107 -10.67 -21.75 14.11
N VAL A 108 -11.83 -21.70 13.46
CA VAL A 108 -13.08 -22.19 14.06
C VAL A 108 -12.97 -23.67 14.43
N CYS A 109 -12.45 -24.50 13.56
CA CYS A 109 -12.28 -25.93 13.81
C CYS A 109 -11.32 -26.25 14.94
N LEU A 110 -10.22 -25.49 15.08
CA LEU A 110 -9.20 -25.74 16.08
C LEU A 110 -9.55 -25.16 17.47
N PHE A 111 -10.07 -23.95 17.50
CA PHE A 111 -10.27 -23.20 18.74
C PHE A 111 -11.73 -23.16 19.20
N GLY A 112 -12.69 -23.54 18.34
CA GLY A 112 -14.11 -23.46 18.63
C GLY A 112 -14.67 -22.05 18.79
N ASN A 113 -13.83 -21.02 18.66
CA ASN A 113 -14.18 -19.61 18.79
C ASN A 113 -13.37 -18.77 17.79
N VAL A 114 -13.85 -17.56 17.51
CA VAL A 114 -13.24 -16.60 16.56
C VAL A 114 -12.70 -15.34 17.22
N ASP A 115 -12.91 -15.16 18.53
CA ASP A 115 -12.47 -13.98 19.27
C ASP A 115 -10.94 -13.99 19.44
N PHE A 116 -10.31 -12.87 19.19
CA PHE A 116 -8.85 -12.76 19.30
C PHE A 116 -8.34 -13.14 20.69
N SER A 117 -9.04 -12.75 21.76
CA SER A 117 -8.64 -13.05 23.14
C SER A 117 -8.58 -14.55 23.42
N THR A 118 -9.57 -15.30 22.97
CA THR A 118 -9.64 -16.76 23.17
C THR A 118 -8.65 -17.50 22.28
N VAL A 119 -8.56 -17.13 21.00
CA VAL A 119 -7.61 -17.75 20.04
C VAL A 119 -6.17 -17.56 20.51
N PHE A 120 -5.79 -16.35 20.94
CA PHE A 120 -4.41 -16.06 21.35
C PHE A 120 -4.05 -16.70 22.70
N SER A 121 -4.99 -16.84 23.62
CA SER A 121 -4.73 -17.53 24.89
C SER A 121 -4.54 -19.03 24.72
N LEU A 122 -5.20 -19.64 23.74
CA LEU A 122 -5.13 -21.09 23.46
C LEU A 122 -4.01 -21.44 22.47
N ALA A 123 -3.48 -20.49 21.71
CA ALA A 123 -2.45 -20.73 20.70
C ALA A 123 -1.24 -21.52 21.21
N PRO A 124 -0.68 -21.27 22.43
CA PRO A 124 0.47 -22.02 22.94
C PRO A 124 0.20 -23.51 23.18
N MET A 125 -1.08 -23.90 23.33
CA MET A 125 -1.46 -25.26 23.64
C MET A 125 -1.81 -26.09 22.40
N MET A 126 -1.84 -25.47 21.23
CA MET A 126 -2.24 -26.11 19.98
C MET A 126 -1.04 -26.73 19.26
N ASN A 127 -1.34 -27.67 18.35
CA ASN A 127 -0.33 -28.35 17.55
C ASN A 127 0.35 -27.35 16.58
N GLU A 128 1.68 -27.28 16.62
CA GLU A 128 2.50 -26.39 15.77
C GLU A 128 2.22 -26.60 14.28
N SER A 129 2.04 -27.85 13.83
CA SER A 129 1.74 -28.13 12.41
C SER A 129 0.41 -27.56 11.95
N ALA A 130 -0.61 -27.55 12.80
CA ALA A 130 -1.90 -26.93 12.50
C ALA A 130 -1.79 -25.40 12.48
N LEU A 131 -1.06 -24.82 13.42
CA LEU A 131 -0.79 -23.38 13.45
C LEU A 131 0.03 -22.92 12.24
N THR A 132 0.98 -23.73 11.76
CA THR A 132 1.75 -23.42 10.55
C THR A 132 0.87 -23.40 9.30
N ILE A 133 -0.07 -24.32 9.16
CA ILE A 133 -1.02 -24.33 8.04
C ILE A 133 -1.88 -23.07 8.08
N ILE A 134 -2.43 -22.71 9.24
CA ILE A 134 -3.22 -21.48 9.39
C ILE A 134 -2.36 -20.25 9.11
N GLY A 135 -1.14 -20.19 9.62
CA GLY A 135 -0.20 -19.08 9.38
C GLY A 135 0.14 -18.90 7.89
N LEU A 136 0.37 -20.00 7.16
CA LEU A 136 0.60 -19.95 5.71
C LEU A 136 -0.64 -19.52 4.93
N LEU A 137 -1.82 -19.91 5.34
CA LEU A 137 -3.08 -19.49 4.71
C LEU A 137 -3.37 -18.00 5.00
N LEU A 138 -3.10 -17.50 6.21
CA LEU A 138 -3.16 -16.09 6.54
C LEU A 138 -2.17 -15.27 5.70
N LEU A 139 -0.94 -15.78 5.54
CA LEU A 139 0.07 -15.19 4.67
C LEU A 139 -0.44 -15.08 3.24
N PHE A 140 -0.98 -16.15 2.67
CA PHE A 140 -1.48 -16.16 1.30
C PHE A 140 -2.66 -15.20 1.11
N GLY A 141 -3.57 -15.12 2.08
CA GLY A 141 -4.63 -14.11 2.11
C GLY A 141 -4.07 -12.67 2.13
N GLY A 142 -3.08 -12.42 2.99
CA GLY A 142 -2.38 -11.14 3.06
C GLY A 142 -1.64 -10.77 1.77
N MET A 143 -1.05 -11.76 1.08
CA MET A 143 -0.38 -11.55 -0.22
C MET A 143 -1.31 -10.98 -1.29
N GLY A 144 -2.57 -11.40 -1.32
CA GLY A 144 -3.57 -10.90 -2.27
C GLY A 144 -3.76 -9.38 -2.14
N LYS A 145 -4.17 -8.91 -0.97
CA LYS A 145 -4.44 -7.48 -0.73
C LYS A 145 -3.16 -6.63 -0.75
N SER A 146 -2.06 -7.13 -0.20
CA SER A 146 -0.77 -6.41 -0.16
C SER A 146 0.04 -6.53 -1.45
N ALA A 147 -0.51 -7.14 -2.49
CA ALA A 147 0.12 -7.30 -3.80
C ALA A 147 1.55 -7.86 -3.72
N GLN A 148 1.75 -8.94 -2.94
CA GLN A 148 3.04 -9.60 -2.87
C GLN A 148 3.29 -10.43 -4.14
N ILE A 149 4.53 -10.87 -4.34
CA ILE A 149 4.93 -11.64 -5.51
C ILE A 149 3.96 -12.80 -5.79
N GLY A 150 3.59 -13.00 -7.06
CA GLY A 150 2.56 -13.94 -7.50
C GLY A 150 1.14 -13.35 -7.57
N LEU A 151 0.77 -12.40 -6.71
CA LEU A 151 -0.54 -11.74 -6.68
C LEU A 151 -0.44 -10.22 -6.84
N ASN A 152 0.65 -9.70 -7.40
CA ASN A 152 0.94 -8.27 -7.54
C ASN A 152 0.41 -7.62 -8.83
N THR A 153 -0.12 -8.40 -9.77
CA THR A 153 -0.47 -7.94 -11.13
C THR A 153 -1.60 -6.91 -11.15
N TRP A 154 -2.49 -6.92 -10.16
CA TRP A 154 -3.63 -6.01 -10.08
C TRP A 154 -3.24 -4.57 -9.64
N LEU A 155 -2.16 -4.42 -8.88
CA LEU A 155 -1.80 -3.16 -8.26
C LEU A 155 -1.41 -2.07 -9.27
N PRO A 156 -0.54 -2.29 -10.26
CA PRO A 156 -0.22 -1.28 -11.28
C PRO A 156 -1.38 -1.02 -12.25
N THR A 157 -2.26 -1.98 -12.49
CA THR A 157 -3.42 -1.80 -13.37
C THR A 157 -4.54 -1.01 -12.69
N ALA A 158 -4.66 -1.08 -11.36
CA ALA A 158 -5.61 -0.29 -10.59
C ALA A 158 -5.40 1.24 -10.69
N MET A 159 -4.29 1.69 -11.30
CA MET A 159 -4.01 3.10 -11.57
C MET A 159 -4.95 3.72 -12.62
N ALA A 160 -5.80 2.95 -13.30
CA ALA A 160 -6.80 3.45 -14.24
C ALA A 160 -7.93 4.26 -13.57
N GLY A 161 -8.10 4.15 -12.26
CA GLY A 161 -9.07 4.94 -11.49
C GLY A 161 -8.62 6.37 -11.20
N PRO A 162 -9.55 7.22 -10.66
CA PRO A 162 -9.22 8.58 -10.23
C PRO A 162 -8.07 8.64 -9.23
N THR A 163 -7.23 9.68 -9.31
CA THR A 163 -6.02 9.77 -8.45
C THR A 163 -6.32 9.79 -6.95
N PRO A 164 -7.39 10.45 -6.43
CA PRO A 164 -7.74 10.34 -5.01
C PRO A 164 -8.01 8.90 -4.56
N VAL A 165 -8.62 8.07 -5.43
CA VAL A 165 -8.84 6.65 -5.18
C VAL A 165 -7.51 5.90 -5.10
N SER A 166 -6.59 6.16 -6.03
CA SER A 166 -5.25 5.57 -6.01
C SER A 166 -4.51 5.95 -4.71
N SER A 167 -4.59 7.22 -4.29
CA SER A 167 -4.01 7.65 -3.02
C SER A 167 -4.61 6.86 -1.85
N LEU A 168 -5.93 6.70 -1.80
CA LEU A 168 -6.60 6.02 -0.69
C LEU A 168 -6.28 4.53 -0.67
N ILE A 169 -6.42 3.82 -1.79
CA ILE A 169 -6.21 2.37 -1.88
C ILE A 169 -4.75 2.00 -1.55
N HIS A 170 -3.77 2.75 -2.10
CA HIS A 170 -2.36 2.35 -2.06
C HIS A 170 -1.57 2.96 -0.90
N SER A 171 -2.08 4.00 -0.20
CA SER A 171 -1.32 4.58 0.91
C SER A 171 -1.49 3.81 2.22
N ALA A 172 -2.74 3.51 2.63
CA ALA A 172 -2.97 3.03 3.98
C ALA A 172 -4.16 2.09 4.16
N THR A 173 -4.85 1.71 3.08
CA THR A 173 -6.13 1.03 3.28
C THR A 173 -6.13 -0.40 2.74
N LEU A 174 -6.42 -0.61 1.47
CA LEU A 174 -6.57 -1.96 0.93
C LEU A 174 -5.24 -2.72 0.99
N VAL A 175 -4.13 -2.08 0.59
CA VAL A 175 -2.82 -2.74 0.55
C VAL A 175 -2.27 -2.97 1.96
N SER A 176 -2.56 -2.09 2.91
CA SER A 176 -2.15 -2.27 4.31
C SER A 176 -2.99 -3.29 5.07
N ALA A 177 -4.20 -3.63 4.59
CA ALA A 177 -5.05 -4.62 5.24
C ALA A 177 -4.36 -6.00 5.34
N GLY A 178 -3.61 -6.42 4.32
CA GLY A 178 -2.85 -7.68 4.37
C GLY A 178 -1.77 -7.69 5.44
N VAL A 179 -1.02 -6.59 5.57
CA VAL A 179 -0.04 -6.42 6.67
C VAL A 179 -0.75 -6.39 8.02
N TYR A 180 -1.89 -5.71 8.11
CA TYR A 180 -2.68 -5.61 9.35
C TYR A 180 -3.12 -6.98 9.87
N VAL A 181 -3.55 -7.88 8.99
CA VAL A 181 -3.90 -9.26 9.36
C VAL A 181 -2.72 -9.98 10.00
N LEU A 182 -1.50 -9.85 9.43
CA LEU A 182 -0.30 -10.45 10.02
C LEU A 182 0.06 -9.80 11.37
N LEU A 183 -0.02 -8.47 11.47
CA LEU A 183 0.22 -7.76 12.73
C LEU A 183 -0.80 -8.16 13.81
N ARG A 184 -2.08 -8.27 13.45
CA ARG A 184 -3.13 -8.64 14.41
C ARG A 184 -3.01 -10.09 14.86
N SER A 185 -2.59 -10.98 13.96
CA SER A 185 -2.39 -12.40 14.23
C SER A 185 -0.99 -12.73 14.76
N SER A 186 -0.19 -11.72 15.14
CA SER A 186 1.18 -11.94 15.64
C SER A 186 1.28 -12.98 16.77
N PRO A 187 0.39 -13.02 17.80
CA PRO A 187 0.50 -14.02 18.85
C PRO A 187 0.28 -15.46 18.37
N LEU A 188 -0.42 -15.64 17.24
CA LEU A 188 -0.57 -16.96 16.62
C LEU A 188 0.63 -17.32 15.75
N LEU A 189 1.20 -16.35 15.01
CA LEU A 189 2.33 -16.56 14.11
C LEU A 189 3.63 -16.91 14.85
N GLU A 190 3.84 -16.39 16.06
CA GLU A 190 5.03 -16.69 16.89
C GLU A 190 5.18 -18.18 17.20
N TYR A 191 4.10 -18.94 17.23
CA TYR A 191 4.14 -20.39 17.43
C TYR A 191 4.33 -21.20 16.13
N SER A 192 4.64 -20.54 15.00
CA SER A 192 4.85 -21.18 13.72
C SER A 192 6.11 -20.66 13.02
N SER A 193 7.26 -21.23 13.37
CA SER A 193 8.58 -20.83 12.86
C SER A 193 8.66 -20.90 11.33
N THR A 194 8.09 -21.93 10.72
CA THR A 194 8.07 -22.09 9.25
C THR A 194 7.24 -21.02 8.55
N ALA A 195 6.12 -20.58 9.13
CA ALA A 195 5.33 -19.49 8.58
C ALA A 195 6.08 -18.15 8.63
N LEU A 196 6.79 -17.86 9.74
CA LEU A 196 7.61 -16.66 9.87
C LEU A 196 8.74 -16.62 8.82
N ILE A 197 9.42 -17.74 8.59
CA ILE A 197 10.44 -17.86 7.53
C ILE A 197 9.81 -17.61 6.14
N ALA A 198 8.64 -18.18 5.85
CA ALA A 198 7.96 -17.93 4.58
C ALA A 198 7.58 -16.46 4.40
N ILE A 199 7.10 -15.78 5.45
CA ILE A 199 6.77 -14.35 5.44
C ILE A 199 8.02 -13.51 5.12
N THR A 200 9.18 -13.81 5.74
CA THR A 200 10.44 -13.09 5.48
C THR A 200 10.90 -13.24 4.03
N TRP A 201 10.85 -14.46 3.48
CA TRP A 201 11.23 -14.71 2.10
C TRP A 201 10.34 -13.99 1.10
N ILE A 202 9.03 -14.12 1.25
CA ILE A 202 8.06 -13.46 0.37
C ILE A 202 8.22 -11.95 0.44
N GLY A 203 8.38 -11.38 1.64
CA GLY A 203 8.59 -9.95 1.83
C GLY A 203 9.86 -9.42 1.16
N SER A 204 11.00 -10.09 1.37
CA SER A 204 12.29 -9.66 0.80
C SER A 204 12.32 -9.79 -0.73
N ILE A 205 11.80 -10.88 -1.29
CA ILE A 205 11.74 -11.09 -2.74
C ILE A 205 10.79 -10.08 -3.39
N THR A 206 9.64 -9.77 -2.78
CA THR A 206 8.72 -8.77 -3.33
C THR A 206 9.32 -7.36 -3.27
N ALA A 207 10.03 -7.00 -2.22
CA ALA A 207 10.70 -5.71 -2.11
C ALA A 207 11.68 -5.51 -3.28
N PHE A 208 12.51 -6.50 -3.55
CA PHE A 208 13.48 -6.47 -4.65
C PHE A 208 12.80 -6.48 -6.03
N PHE A 209 11.86 -7.40 -6.26
CA PHE A 209 11.14 -7.51 -7.53
C PHE A 209 10.39 -6.22 -7.89
N ALA A 210 9.65 -5.66 -6.93
CA ALA A 210 8.88 -4.45 -7.17
C ALA A 210 9.79 -3.21 -7.38
N ALA A 211 10.92 -3.13 -6.68
CA ALA A 211 11.88 -2.05 -6.89
C ALA A 211 12.53 -2.14 -8.29
N SER A 212 12.91 -3.34 -8.74
CA SER A 212 13.50 -3.53 -10.07
C SER A 212 12.53 -3.22 -11.21
N THR A 213 11.27 -3.66 -11.10
CA THR A 213 10.24 -3.33 -12.10
C THR A 213 9.88 -1.84 -12.10
N GLY A 214 9.88 -1.18 -10.93
CA GLY A 214 9.65 0.24 -10.77
C GLY A 214 10.64 1.13 -11.53
N LEU A 215 11.89 0.68 -11.68
CA LEU A 215 12.92 1.36 -12.47
C LEU A 215 12.57 1.53 -13.96
N LEU A 216 11.87 0.55 -14.52
CA LEU A 216 11.58 0.49 -15.95
C LEU A 216 10.24 1.14 -16.32
N GLN A 217 9.42 1.50 -15.33
CA GLN A 217 8.13 2.14 -15.59
C GLN A 217 8.31 3.60 -16.04
N ASN A 218 7.53 3.99 -17.04
CA ASN A 218 7.53 5.37 -17.56
C ASN A 218 6.33 6.18 -17.07
N ASP A 219 5.28 5.52 -16.60
CA ASP A 219 4.07 6.18 -16.09
C ASP A 219 4.27 6.62 -14.63
N LEU A 220 4.02 7.90 -14.33
CA LEU A 220 4.19 8.50 -13.01
C LEU A 220 3.42 7.74 -11.92
N LYS A 221 2.14 7.44 -12.16
CA LYS A 221 1.31 6.68 -11.21
C LYS A 221 1.84 5.26 -11.00
N ARG A 222 2.29 4.58 -12.07
CA ARG A 222 2.81 3.20 -11.97
C ARG A 222 4.11 3.13 -11.19
N VAL A 223 5.02 4.10 -11.35
CA VAL A 223 6.24 4.17 -10.53
C VAL A 223 5.90 4.26 -9.05
N ILE A 224 4.96 5.13 -8.67
CA ILE A 224 4.51 5.27 -7.28
C ILE A 224 3.80 3.98 -6.82
N ALA A 225 3.07 3.27 -7.68
CA ALA A 225 2.44 2.00 -7.35
C ALA A 225 3.46 0.89 -7.08
N TYR A 226 4.44 0.69 -7.94
CA TYR A 226 5.49 -0.31 -7.70
C TYR A 226 6.33 0.01 -6.46
N SER A 227 6.53 1.28 -6.16
CA SER A 227 7.17 1.67 -4.92
C SER A 227 6.31 1.36 -3.69
N THR A 228 4.95 1.35 -3.77
CA THR A 228 4.11 0.84 -2.66
C THR A 228 4.27 -0.66 -2.49
N CYS A 229 4.27 -1.43 -3.58
CA CYS A 229 4.50 -2.88 -3.55
C CYS A 229 5.84 -3.21 -2.86
N SER A 230 6.91 -2.50 -3.21
CA SER A 230 8.22 -2.65 -2.56
C SER A 230 8.18 -2.35 -1.05
N GLN A 231 7.50 -1.27 -0.64
CA GLN A 231 7.38 -0.93 0.79
C GLN A 231 6.53 -1.94 1.57
N MET A 232 5.48 -2.49 0.95
CA MET A 232 4.73 -3.61 1.56
C MET A 232 5.62 -4.84 1.74
N GLY A 233 6.55 -5.10 0.82
CA GLY A 233 7.55 -6.15 0.98
C GLY A 233 8.41 -5.96 2.23
N TYR A 234 8.87 -4.73 2.53
CA TYR A 234 9.59 -4.44 3.79
C TYR A 234 8.74 -4.68 5.03
N LEU A 235 7.43 -4.38 4.96
CA LEU A 235 6.52 -4.64 6.08
C LEU A 235 6.34 -6.15 6.34
N PHE A 236 6.20 -6.95 5.29
CA PHE A 236 6.17 -8.41 5.42
C PHE A 236 7.50 -8.94 5.98
N LEU A 237 8.63 -8.45 5.48
CA LEU A 237 9.94 -8.79 6.00
C LEU A 237 10.03 -8.51 7.52
N ALA A 238 9.60 -7.33 7.96
CA ALA A 238 9.61 -6.98 9.39
C ALA A 238 8.68 -7.88 10.23
N CYS A 239 7.49 -8.22 9.71
CA CYS A 239 6.58 -9.16 10.36
C CYS A 239 7.20 -10.56 10.49
N GLY A 240 7.88 -11.04 9.44
CA GLY A 240 8.53 -12.35 9.45
C GLY A 240 9.75 -12.43 10.38
N LEU A 241 10.38 -11.30 10.69
CA LEU A 241 11.44 -11.18 11.70
C LEU A 241 10.88 -10.99 13.12
N SER A 242 9.59 -11.17 13.34
CA SER A 242 8.88 -10.93 14.62
C SER A 242 8.97 -9.48 15.13
N GLN A 243 9.28 -8.52 14.24
CA GLN A 243 9.45 -7.11 14.59
C GLN A 243 8.18 -6.30 14.30
N TYR A 244 7.08 -6.68 14.95
CA TYR A 244 5.74 -6.11 14.68
C TYR A 244 5.62 -4.63 15.01
N ASN A 245 6.32 -4.15 16.06
CA ASN A 245 6.31 -2.74 16.45
C ASN A 245 6.96 -1.86 15.38
N THR A 246 8.09 -2.29 14.82
CA THR A 246 8.78 -1.58 13.74
C THR A 246 7.98 -1.63 12.45
N ALA A 247 7.33 -2.77 12.16
CA ALA A 247 6.42 -2.91 11.04
C ALA A 247 5.24 -1.92 11.16
N LEU A 248 4.60 -1.83 12.33
CA LEU A 248 3.51 -0.87 12.57
C LEU A 248 4.00 0.58 12.42
N PHE A 249 5.16 0.91 12.97
CA PHE A 249 5.74 2.24 12.86
C PHE A 249 6.02 2.61 11.40
N HIS A 250 6.60 1.69 10.62
CA HIS A 250 6.83 1.91 9.19
C HIS A 250 5.51 2.00 8.40
N LEU A 251 4.49 1.22 8.74
CA LEU A 251 3.17 1.28 8.12
C LEU A 251 2.54 2.67 8.28
N VAL A 252 2.59 3.26 9.48
CA VAL A 252 2.06 4.61 9.73
C VAL A 252 2.83 5.64 8.89
N ASN A 253 4.16 5.62 8.91
CA ASN A 253 4.98 6.54 8.12
C ASN A 253 4.73 6.40 6.62
N HIS A 254 4.71 5.15 6.12
CA HIS A 254 4.40 4.82 4.72
C HIS A 254 3.10 5.46 4.26
N ALA A 255 2.12 5.37 5.08
CA ALA A 255 0.80 5.87 4.79
C ALA A 255 0.78 7.38 4.53
N PHE A 256 1.56 8.19 5.29
CA PHE A 256 1.62 9.65 5.10
C PHE A 256 2.41 10.04 3.85
N PHE A 257 3.64 9.55 3.69
CA PHE A 257 4.44 9.96 2.53
C PHE A 257 3.88 9.42 1.21
N LYS A 258 3.17 8.29 1.22
CA LYS A 258 2.50 7.78 0.01
C LYS A 258 1.26 8.58 -0.35
N ALA A 259 0.45 8.97 0.63
CA ALA A 259 -0.65 9.87 0.36
C ALA A 259 -0.15 11.19 -0.25
N LEU A 260 0.92 11.77 0.30
CA LEU A 260 1.55 12.96 -0.23
C LEU A 260 1.99 12.78 -1.69
N LEU A 261 2.70 11.69 -2.01
CA LEU A 261 3.16 11.40 -3.36
C LEU A 261 2.02 11.21 -4.37
N PHE A 262 0.94 10.52 -3.99
CA PHE A 262 -0.18 10.33 -4.91
C PHE A 262 -1.01 11.60 -5.11
N LEU A 263 -1.27 12.36 -4.05
CA LEU A 263 -2.06 13.59 -4.17
C LEU A 263 -1.29 14.65 -4.97
N SER A 264 0.01 14.80 -4.73
CA SER A 264 0.85 15.72 -5.51
C SER A 264 1.04 15.27 -6.96
N ALA A 265 1.17 13.95 -7.21
CA ALA A 265 1.13 13.42 -8.57
C ALA A 265 -0.22 13.70 -9.25
N GLY A 266 -1.33 13.63 -8.50
CA GLY A 266 -2.65 14.01 -8.98
C GLY A 266 -2.73 15.49 -9.41
N ALA A 267 -2.13 16.38 -8.64
CA ALA A 267 -2.05 17.81 -8.99
C ALA A 267 -1.25 18.03 -10.29
N VAL A 268 -0.11 17.35 -10.46
CA VAL A 268 0.68 17.41 -11.70
C VAL A 268 -0.15 16.89 -12.89
N LEU A 269 -0.85 15.77 -12.74
CA LEU A 269 -1.68 15.20 -13.80
C LEU A 269 -2.84 16.13 -14.17
N HIS A 270 -3.50 16.74 -13.21
CA HIS A 270 -4.56 17.71 -13.45
C HIS A 270 -4.04 18.93 -14.23
N ALA A 271 -2.86 19.45 -13.84
CA ALA A 271 -2.23 20.57 -14.55
C ALA A 271 -1.72 20.20 -15.95
N THR A 272 -1.46 18.93 -16.23
CA THR A 272 -0.90 18.46 -17.53
C THR A 272 -1.90 17.73 -18.41
N PHE A 273 -3.22 17.90 -18.20
CA PHE A 273 -4.29 17.22 -18.95
C PHE A 273 -4.12 15.69 -18.98
N ASP A 274 -3.90 15.09 -17.80
CA ASP A 274 -3.74 13.65 -17.59
C ASP A 274 -2.54 13.00 -18.31
N GLN A 275 -1.49 13.80 -18.62
CA GLN A 275 -0.26 13.23 -19.18
C GLN A 275 0.51 12.44 -18.14
N GLN A 276 0.45 11.11 -18.23
CA GLN A 276 1.08 10.20 -17.26
C GLN A 276 2.54 9.84 -17.60
N ASP A 277 2.93 9.92 -18.89
CA ASP A 277 4.27 9.53 -19.34
C ASP A 277 5.33 10.56 -18.93
N GLN A 278 6.23 10.18 -18.01
CA GLN A 278 7.31 11.02 -17.51
C GLN A 278 8.25 11.54 -18.61
N ARG A 279 8.41 10.81 -19.72
CA ARG A 279 9.27 11.21 -20.85
C ARG A 279 8.71 12.41 -21.60
N ARG A 280 7.41 12.65 -21.49
CA ARG A 280 6.71 13.79 -22.10
C ARG A 280 6.48 14.95 -21.14
N LEU A 281 6.97 14.83 -19.90
CA LEU A 281 6.98 15.89 -18.90
C LEU A 281 8.33 16.61 -18.92
N GLY A 282 8.58 17.49 -17.98
CA GLY A 282 9.85 18.21 -17.80
C GLY A 282 9.65 19.73 -17.70
N GLY A 283 10.52 20.41 -16.98
CA GLY A 283 10.52 21.85 -16.84
C GLY A 283 9.36 22.47 -16.06
N PHE A 284 8.62 21.68 -15.26
CA PHE A 284 7.46 22.17 -14.50
C PHE A 284 7.82 22.85 -13.17
N LEU A 285 9.09 22.91 -12.79
CA LEU A 285 9.51 23.50 -11.51
C LEU A 285 8.99 24.94 -11.29
N PRO A 286 9.12 25.88 -12.25
CA PRO A 286 8.64 27.25 -12.04
C PRO A 286 7.12 27.39 -12.08
N LEU A 287 6.41 26.43 -12.71
CA LEU A 287 4.95 26.48 -12.89
C LEU A 287 4.19 25.79 -11.75
N LEU A 288 4.79 24.75 -11.16
CA LEU A 288 4.20 23.92 -10.13
C LEU A 288 5.09 23.81 -8.89
N PRO A 289 5.41 24.90 -8.20
CA PRO A 289 6.36 24.91 -7.08
C PRO A 289 5.87 24.13 -5.87
N PHE A 290 4.57 24.16 -5.55
CA PHE A 290 3.98 23.40 -4.46
C PHE A 290 3.98 21.89 -4.74
N SER A 291 3.57 21.49 -5.94
CA SER A 291 3.60 20.09 -6.37
C SER A 291 5.03 19.55 -6.38
N TYR A 292 6.01 20.35 -6.79
CA TYR A 292 7.43 20.00 -6.73
C TYR A 292 7.89 19.74 -5.30
N THR A 293 7.67 20.68 -4.39
CA THR A 293 8.10 20.53 -2.98
C THR A 293 7.45 19.32 -2.32
N SER A 294 6.17 19.06 -2.58
CA SER A 294 5.45 17.92 -2.04
C SER A 294 6.00 16.59 -2.55
N ILE A 295 6.26 16.47 -3.87
CA ILE A 295 6.86 15.26 -4.45
C ILE A 295 8.30 15.10 -3.97
N LEU A 296 9.07 16.18 -3.83
CA LEU A 296 10.43 16.13 -3.32
C LEU A 296 10.46 15.60 -1.87
N VAL A 297 9.66 16.17 -0.95
CA VAL A 297 9.58 15.73 0.45
C VAL A 297 9.12 14.27 0.54
N GLY A 298 8.10 13.88 -0.24
CA GLY A 298 7.61 12.51 -0.27
C GLY A 298 8.65 11.53 -0.82
N SER A 299 9.41 11.91 -1.85
CA SER A 299 10.46 11.07 -2.44
C SER A 299 11.66 10.93 -1.50
N LEU A 300 12.10 12.01 -0.82
CA LEU A 300 13.17 11.97 0.19
C LEU A 300 12.79 11.07 1.36
N SER A 301 11.52 11.14 1.80
CA SER A 301 11.00 10.26 2.86
C SER A 301 10.98 8.79 2.42
N LEU A 302 10.61 8.51 1.16
CA LEU A 302 10.59 7.16 0.61
C LEU A 302 12.01 6.56 0.47
N MET A 303 12.99 7.40 0.11
CA MET A 303 14.41 7.00 0.00
C MET A 303 15.06 6.72 1.34
N ALA A 304 14.44 7.15 2.44
CA ALA A 304 15.01 7.11 3.79
C ALA A 304 16.25 8.02 3.94
N VAL A 305 16.18 9.25 3.41
CA VAL A 305 17.24 10.25 3.63
C VAL A 305 17.27 10.63 5.12
N PRO A 306 18.46 10.83 5.73
CA PRO A 306 18.57 11.23 7.14
C PRO A 306 17.65 12.39 7.51
N PHE A 307 17.07 12.34 8.70
CA PHE A 307 16.08 13.29 9.24
C PHE A 307 14.68 13.25 8.61
N MET A 308 14.45 12.40 7.59
CA MET A 308 13.11 12.13 7.06
C MET A 308 12.46 10.94 7.76
N THR A 309 11.12 10.85 7.68
CA THR A 309 10.34 9.81 8.40
C THR A 309 10.74 8.38 8.02
N GLY A 310 11.08 8.15 6.74
CA GLY A 310 11.50 6.83 6.24
C GLY A 310 12.82 6.33 6.82
N PHE A 311 13.75 7.24 7.19
CA PHE A 311 15.03 6.89 7.80
C PHE A 311 14.84 6.12 9.12
N TYR A 312 14.02 6.67 10.02
CA TYR A 312 13.78 6.06 11.33
C TYR A 312 13.00 4.74 11.29
N SER A 313 12.34 4.43 10.19
CA SER A 313 11.51 3.23 10.10
C SER A 313 12.09 2.18 9.15
N LYS A 314 12.48 2.54 7.92
CA LYS A 314 12.98 1.60 6.92
C LYS A 314 14.38 1.09 7.27
N ASP A 315 15.28 1.99 7.68
CA ASP A 315 16.64 1.63 8.04
C ASP A 315 16.65 0.74 9.29
N LEU A 316 15.76 1.04 10.26
CA LEU A 316 15.61 0.18 11.44
C LEU A 316 15.18 -1.26 11.06
N ILE A 317 14.31 -1.44 10.07
CA ILE A 317 13.94 -2.80 9.60
C ILE A 317 15.17 -3.52 9.03
N LEU A 318 16.01 -2.83 8.27
CA LEU A 318 17.22 -3.42 7.69
C LEU A 318 18.27 -3.72 8.77
N GLU A 319 18.45 -2.85 9.75
CA GLU A 319 19.35 -3.09 10.89
C GLU A 319 18.91 -4.33 11.69
N LEU A 320 17.62 -4.47 11.96
CA LEU A 320 17.07 -5.64 12.64
C LEU A 320 17.22 -6.92 11.82
N ALA A 321 17.11 -6.85 10.49
CA ALA A 321 17.39 -7.98 9.62
C ALA A 321 18.88 -8.37 9.65
N CYS A 322 19.78 -7.40 9.72
CA CYS A 322 21.22 -7.62 9.83
C CYS A 322 21.60 -8.22 11.19
N SER A 323 20.94 -7.80 12.27
CA SER A 323 21.23 -8.29 13.64
C SER A 323 20.78 -9.72 13.89
N GLN A 324 19.90 -10.26 13.05
CA GLN A 324 19.55 -11.67 13.10
C GLN A 324 20.61 -12.51 12.35
N TYR A 325 21.49 -13.16 13.10
CA TYR A 325 22.57 -14.04 12.58
C TYR A 325 22.04 -15.38 12.03
N VAL A 326 20.88 -15.36 11.37
CA VAL A 326 20.25 -16.52 10.74
C VAL A 326 20.29 -16.35 9.23
N PHE A 327 20.43 -17.45 8.48
CA PHE A 327 20.57 -17.44 7.02
C PHE A 327 19.46 -16.63 6.30
N HIS A 328 18.20 -16.81 6.71
CA HIS A 328 17.09 -16.06 6.13
C HIS A 328 17.13 -14.56 6.46
N GLY A 329 17.60 -14.16 7.64
CA GLY A 329 17.79 -12.77 8.03
C GLY A 329 18.88 -12.08 7.20
N SER A 330 20.01 -12.75 6.98
CA SER A 330 21.12 -12.23 6.17
C SER A 330 20.71 -12.00 4.70
N ILE A 331 20.00 -12.95 4.10
CA ILE A 331 19.51 -12.78 2.71
C ILE A 331 18.46 -11.68 2.63
N ALA A 332 17.54 -11.60 3.59
CA ALA A 332 16.56 -10.54 3.67
C ALA A 332 17.21 -9.16 3.77
N TYR A 333 18.29 -9.03 4.56
CA TYR A 333 19.09 -7.80 4.64
C TYR A 333 19.69 -7.42 3.27
N TRP A 334 20.35 -8.35 2.57
CA TRP A 334 20.96 -8.05 1.27
C TRP A 334 19.93 -7.67 0.22
N LEU A 335 18.84 -8.42 0.10
CA LEU A 335 17.76 -8.09 -0.84
C LEU A 335 17.10 -6.75 -0.50
N GLY A 336 16.90 -6.47 0.79
CA GLY A 336 16.38 -5.20 1.27
C GLY A 336 17.32 -4.02 0.96
N SER A 337 18.63 -4.18 1.20
CA SER A 337 19.61 -3.13 0.95
C SER A 337 19.74 -2.81 -0.54
N ILE A 338 19.77 -3.82 -1.40
CA ILE A 338 19.77 -3.61 -2.85
C ILE A 338 18.48 -2.90 -3.30
N SER A 339 17.34 -3.34 -2.79
CA SER A 339 16.07 -2.69 -3.12
C SER A 339 15.98 -1.25 -2.60
N ALA A 340 16.68 -0.89 -1.49
CA ALA A 340 16.79 0.48 -1.02
C ALA A 340 17.57 1.36 -2.02
N GLY A 341 18.68 0.88 -2.58
CA GLY A 341 19.39 1.57 -3.65
C GLY A 341 18.53 1.79 -4.91
N LEU A 342 17.77 0.77 -5.32
CA LEU A 342 16.84 0.88 -6.44
C LEU A 342 15.72 1.89 -6.15
N THR A 343 15.23 1.97 -4.90
CA THR A 343 14.23 2.97 -4.52
C THR A 343 14.76 4.40 -4.64
N ALA A 344 15.99 4.64 -4.29
CA ALA A 344 16.63 5.95 -4.45
C ALA A 344 16.70 6.34 -5.94
N PHE A 345 17.09 5.42 -6.80
CA PHE A 345 17.23 5.70 -8.23
C PHE A 345 15.90 6.08 -8.88
N TYR A 346 14.82 5.28 -8.72
CA TYR A 346 13.56 5.60 -9.38
C TYR A 346 12.86 6.84 -8.79
N SER A 347 13.07 7.16 -7.52
CA SER A 347 12.51 8.36 -6.92
C SER A 347 13.22 9.62 -7.39
N PHE A 348 14.55 9.61 -7.53
CA PHE A 348 15.29 10.69 -8.19
C PHE A 348 14.87 10.85 -9.65
N ARG A 349 14.74 9.74 -10.39
CA ARG A 349 14.27 9.76 -11.77
C ARG A 349 12.89 10.42 -11.88
N LEU A 350 11.97 10.09 -10.96
CA LEU A 350 10.65 10.70 -10.94
C LEU A 350 10.72 12.21 -10.79
N VAL A 351 11.47 12.73 -9.81
CA VAL A 351 11.62 14.18 -9.58
C VAL A 351 12.32 14.84 -10.75
N ALA A 352 13.42 14.26 -11.25
CA ALA A 352 14.20 14.83 -12.33
C ALA A 352 13.39 14.93 -13.63
N MET A 353 12.73 13.86 -14.05
CA MET A 353 12.00 13.83 -15.32
C MET A 353 10.73 14.67 -15.32
N THR A 354 10.09 14.87 -14.18
CA THR A 354 8.87 15.69 -14.11
C THR A 354 9.18 17.18 -13.99
N PHE A 355 10.23 17.58 -13.26
CA PHE A 355 10.43 18.98 -12.91
C PHE A 355 11.72 19.59 -13.44
N LEU A 356 12.85 18.84 -13.47
CA LEU A 356 14.19 19.39 -13.67
C LEU A 356 14.71 19.25 -15.11
N THR A 357 14.23 18.27 -15.87
CA THR A 357 14.65 18.07 -17.27
C THR A 357 14.10 19.16 -18.18
N TYR A 358 14.63 19.22 -19.41
CA TYR A 358 14.13 20.15 -20.43
C TYR A 358 12.63 19.93 -20.72
N PRO A 359 11.88 21.00 -21.05
CA PRO A 359 10.48 20.92 -21.40
C PRO A 359 10.23 20.02 -22.62
N ASN A 360 9.51 18.91 -22.42
CA ASN A 360 9.18 17.94 -23.48
C ASN A 360 7.67 17.88 -23.80
N SER A 361 6.84 18.63 -23.06
CA SER A 361 5.40 18.72 -23.31
C SER A 361 5.06 19.74 -24.38
N PRO A 362 3.89 19.65 -25.04
CA PRO A 362 3.40 20.70 -25.92
C PRO A 362 3.27 22.05 -25.24
N LYS A 363 3.56 23.14 -25.97
CA LYS A 363 3.55 24.52 -25.43
C LYS A 363 2.24 24.89 -24.72
N LYS A 364 1.11 24.41 -25.24
CA LYS A 364 -0.22 24.64 -24.65
C LYS A 364 -0.32 24.19 -23.21
N ILE A 365 0.35 23.07 -22.83
CA ILE A 365 0.36 22.56 -21.47
C ILE A 365 1.09 23.51 -20.53
N TYR A 366 2.25 24.07 -20.97
CA TYR A 366 3.00 25.03 -20.16
C TYR A 366 2.29 26.36 -19.97
N GLU A 367 1.51 26.80 -20.95
CA GLU A 367 0.73 28.06 -20.87
C GLU A 367 -0.44 27.95 -19.88
N SER A 368 -1.00 26.76 -19.69
CA SER A 368 -2.15 26.53 -18.80
C SER A 368 -1.77 25.90 -17.46
N ALA A 369 -0.54 25.41 -17.31
CA ALA A 369 -0.13 24.72 -16.08
C ALA A 369 0.03 25.70 -14.92
N HIS A 370 -0.69 25.46 -13.83
CA HIS A 370 -0.57 26.15 -12.56
C HIS A 370 -0.93 25.20 -11.43
N ASP A 371 -0.40 25.44 -10.23
CA ASP A 371 -0.76 24.65 -9.06
C ASP A 371 -2.28 24.81 -8.78
N ALA A 372 -2.93 23.70 -8.41
CA ALA A 372 -4.35 23.72 -8.09
C ALA A 372 -4.61 24.59 -6.85
N ALA A 373 -5.73 25.29 -6.83
CA ALA A 373 -6.12 26.22 -5.75
C ALA A 373 -6.16 25.56 -4.36
N ILE A 374 -6.34 24.24 -4.30
CA ILE A 374 -6.34 23.50 -3.02
C ILE A 374 -4.95 23.45 -2.35
N PHE A 375 -3.88 23.82 -3.07
CA PHE A 375 -2.52 23.94 -2.52
C PHE A 375 -2.12 25.39 -2.24
N ALA A 376 -2.90 26.35 -2.63
CA ALA A 376 -2.72 27.76 -2.36
C ALA A 376 -3.51 28.19 -1.12
#